data_bfa62545524e2187f461ca0426868b2e
#
_entry.id   bfa62545524e2187f461ca0426868b2e
#
_cell.length_a   1.000
_cell.length_b   1.000
_cell.length_c   1.000
_cell.angle_alpha   90.00
_cell.angle_beta   90.00
_cell.angle_gamma   90.00
#
_symmetry.space_group_name_H-M   'P 1'
#
loop_
_entity.id
_entity.type
_entity.pdbx_description
1 polymer ?
#
loop_
_entity_poly.entity_id
_entity_poly.type
_entity_poly.pdbx_seq_one_letter_code
_entity_poly.pdbx_strand_id
1 'polypeptide(L)'
;MIFLLLINFGIKGYWKMKSYSFDSQLKEVWETCHEKGFSEDYCILVDFSRPSGEDRIAIIDLNTSSVLDTGPCAHGRGKGNSAWKPSFSNKEGSRCSSLGHFKIAEKSYSATVGLRFALDGLDDSNCNARRRNILIHSSRYVGIMHHLTSYLPLSDASWGCFTTSPAMLKKIESICDKSKKPILLYAYKSS
;
A
#
# COMPACT_ATOMS: atom_id res chain seq x y z
N MET A 1 -18.91 -24.04 -5.61
CA MET A 1 -19.11 -22.57 -5.61
C MET A 1 -19.56 -22.04 -4.25
N ILE A 2 -20.62 -22.54 -3.63
CA ILE A 2 -21.13 -22.11 -2.30
C ILE A 2 -20.06 -22.22 -1.21
N PHE A 3 -19.30 -23.32 -1.16
CA PHE A 3 -18.24 -23.52 -0.16
C PHE A 3 -17.11 -22.48 -0.25
N LEU A 4 -16.67 -22.10 -1.46
CA LEU A 4 -15.70 -21.04 -1.66
C LEU A 4 -16.21 -19.66 -1.24
N LEU A 5 -17.50 -19.39 -1.44
CA LEU A 5 -18.14 -18.16 -0.98
C LEU A 5 -18.18 -18.08 0.56
N LEU A 6 -18.50 -19.18 1.23
CA LEU A 6 -18.53 -19.27 2.70
C LEU A 6 -17.13 -19.05 3.31
N ILE A 7 -16.08 -19.66 2.71
CA ILE A 7 -14.70 -19.46 3.14
C ILE A 7 -14.30 -17.98 2.98
N ASN A 8 -14.58 -17.39 1.83
CA ASN A 8 -14.25 -15.98 1.57
C ASN A 8 -14.98 -15.05 2.57
N PHE A 9 -16.24 -15.33 2.86
CA PHE A 9 -17.03 -14.57 3.85
C PHE A 9 -16.45 -14.69 5.27
N GLY A 10 -16.00 -15.88 5.66
CA GLY A 10 -15.34 -16.11 6.94
C GLY A 10 -14.00 -15.36 7.04
N ILE A 11 -13.19 -15.38 5.99
CA ILE A 11 -11.91 -14.63 5.94
C ILE A 11 -12.16 -13.12 6.05
N LYS A 12 -13.12 -12.56 5.29
CA LYS A 12 -13.48 -11.15 5.36
C LYS A 12 -13.98 -10.76 6.76
N GLY A 13 -14.84 -11.58 7.37
CA GLY A 13 -15.31 -11.36 8.73
C GLY A 13 -14.18 -11.31 9.74
N TYR A 14 -13.22 -12.24 9.66
CA TYR A 14 -12.04 -12.27 10.52
C TYR A 14 -11.21 -10.99 10.41
N TRP A 15 -10.85 -10.58 9.19
CA TRP A 15 -10.01 -9.40 8.98
C TRP A 15 -10.73 -8.09 9.30
N LYS A 16 -12.04 -8.02 9.13
CA LYS A 16 -12.87 -6.89 9.56
C LYS A 16 -12.88 -6.74 11.08
N MET A 17 -12.85 -7.84 11.82
CA MET A 17 -12.79 -7.83 13.29
C MET A 17 -11.38 -7.58 13.81
N LYS A 18 -10.34 -7.96 13.04
CA LYS A 18 -8.95 -7.75 13.41
C LYS A 18 -8.57 -6.30 13.11
N SER A 19 -8.47 -5.49 14.16
CA SER A 19 -8.02 -4.10 14.06
C SER A 19 -6.67 -4.01 13.34
N TYR A 20 -6.43 -2.90 12.67
CA TYR A 20 -5.13 -2.61 12.08
C TYR A 20 -4.15 -2.32 13.23
N SER A 21 -3.22 -3.23 13.50
CA SER A 21 -2.18 -3.07 14.51
C SER A 21 -0.88 -2.65 13.84
N PHE A 22 -0.26 -1.58 14.32
CA PHE A 22 0.93 -0.98 13.74
C PHE A 22 1.87 -0.39 14.81
N ASP A 23 1.65 -0.70 16.08
CA ASP A 23 2.40 -0.12 17.20
C ASP A 23 3.92 -0.31 17.06
N SER A 24 4.34 -1.49 16.56
CA SER A 24 5.74 -1.79 16.32
C SER A 24 6.35 -0.98 15.15
N GLN A 25 5.53 -0.53 14.21
CA GLN A 25 5.95 0.27 13.06
C GLN A 25 5.96 1.76 13.35
N LEU A 26 5.12 2.24 14.27
CA LEU A 26 4.99 3.66 14.55
C LEU A 26 6.29 4.30 15.04
N LYS A 27 7.00 3.61 15.92
CA LYS A 27 8.27 4.12 16.45
C LYS A 27 9.29 4.34 15.33
N GLU A 28 9.49 3.32 14.49
CA GLU A 28 10.42 3.38 13.35
C GLU A 28 10.03 4.46 12.34
N VAL A 29 8.73 4.57 12.04
CA VAL A 29 8.20 5.58 11.12
C VAL A 29 8.39 6.98 11.69
N TRP A 30 8.10 7.19 12.98
CA TRP A 30 8.25 8.49 13.63
C TRP A 30 9.71 8.94 13.65
N GLU A 31 10.63 8.06 14.02
CA GLU A 31 12.07 8.31 13.97
C GLU A 31 12.52 8.69 12.56
N THR A 32 12.09 7.91 11.54
CA THR A 32 12.40 8.20 10.13
C THR A 32 11.83 9.54 9.66
N CYS A 33 10.60 9.88 10.04
CA CYS A 33 9.98 11.15 9.68
C CYS A 33 10.75 12.33 10.27
N HIS A 34 11.11 12.24 11.54
CA HIS A 34 11.85 13.28 12.24
C HIS A 34 13.26 13.46 11.68
N GLU A 35 14.02 12.37 11.53
CA GLU A 35 15.42 12.41 11.09
C GLU A 35 15.59 12.83 9.63
N LYS A 36 14.69 12.39 8.75
CA LYS A 36 14.79 12.61 7.30
C LYS A 36 13.91 13.76 6.78
N GLY A 37 13.23 14.49 7.67
CA GLY A 37 12.45 15.67 7.32
C GLY A 37 11.15 15.39 6.58
N PHE A 38 10.50 14.26 6.85
CA PHE A 38 9.15 13.95 6.38
C PHE A 38 8.08 14.62 7.24
N SER A 39 6.83 14.50 6.81
CA SER A 39 5.69 14.96 7.60
C SER A 39 5.65 14.23 8.95
N GLU A 40 5.53 15.00 10.01
CA GLU A 40 5.30 14.49 11.37
C GLU A 40 3.80 14.46 11.73
N ASP A 41 2.94 14.94 10.80
CA ASP A 41 1.49 14.88 10.96
C ASP A 41 0.90 13.58 10.43
N TYR A 42 1.39 13.10 9.26
CA TYR A 42 0.81 11.96 8.57
C TYR A 42 1.87 11.02 8.00
N CYS A 43 1.57 9.72 8.03
CA CYS A 43 2.29 8.72 7.25
C CYS A 43 1.30 7.72 6.61
N ILE A 44 1.81 6.89 5.71
CA ILE A 44 1.06 5.80 5.11
C ILE A 44 1.75 4.49 5.44
N LEU A 45 0.98 3.52 5.94
CA LEU A 45 1.44 2.15 6.20
C LEU A 45 0.83 1.18 5.20
N VAL A 46 1.60 0.21 4.72
CA VAL A 46 1.11 -0.89 3.90
C VAL A 46 1.58 -2.21 4.49
N ASP A 47 0.64 -2.93 5.11
CA ASP A 47 0.88 -4.25 5.72
C ASP A 47 0.63 -5.37 4.70
N PHE A 48 1.69 -5.91 4.12
CA PHE A 48 1.60 -7.01 3.16
C PHE A 48 1.38 -8.40 3.80
N SER A 49 1.29 -8.51 5.13
CA SER A 49 0.83 -9.74 5.79
C SER A 49 -0.69 -9.91 5.68
N ARG A 50 -1.44 -8.82 5.47
CA ARG A 50 -2.88 -8.85 5.27
C ARG A 50 -3.26 -9.24 3.84
N PRO A 51 -4.40 -9.90 3.61
CA PRO A 51 -4.89 -10.21 2.26
C PRO A 51 -5.05 -8.94 1.38
N SER A 52 -4.84 -9.08 0.09
CA SER A 52 -4.83 -7.93 -0.85
C SER A 52 -6.16 -7.21 -1.02
N GLY A 53 -7.27 -7.89 -0.79
CA GLY A 53 -8.63 -7.34 -0.83
C GLY A 53 -9.16 -6.86 0.53
N GLU A 54 -8.35 -6.95 1.58
CA GLU A 54 -8.67 -6.40 2.91
C GLU A 54 -7.97 -5.05 3.11
N ASP A 55 -8.29 -4.37 4.20
CA ASP A 55 -7.67 -3.13 4.60
C ASP A 55 -6.17 -3.36 4.89
N ARG A 56 -5.35 -3.09 3.88
CA ARG A 56 -3.91 -3.34 3.86
C ARG A 56 -3.10 -2.04 3.87
N ILE A 57 -3.66 -0.97 3.31
CA ILE A 57 -3.09 0.37 3.36
C ILE A 57 -3.85 1.19 4.38
N ALA A 58 -3.14 1.96 5.19
CA ALA A 58 -3.69 2.85 6.19
C ALA A 58 -3.04 4.24 6.13
N ILE A 59 -3.84 5.27 6.33
CA ILE A 59 -3.39 6.63 6.61
C ILE A 59 -3.38 6.80 8.12
N ILE A 60 -2.26 7.20 8.67
CA ILE A 60 -2.05 7.37 10.10
C ILE A 60 -1.87 8.85 10.42
N ASP A 61 -2.55 9.33 11.45
CA ASP A 61 -2.26 10.57 12.15
C ASP A 61 -1.16 10.27 13.18
N LEU A 62 0.01 10.84 12.99
CA LEU A 62 1.17 10.62 13.85
C LEU A 62 1.07 11.38 15.18
N ASN A 63 0.31 12.48 15.23
CA ASN A 63 0.11 13.26 16.45
C ASN A 63 -0.75 12.51 17.48
N THR A 64 -1.77 11.80 16.97
CA THR A 64 -2.71 11.04 17.82
C THR A 64 -2.46 9.54 17.81
N SER A 65 -1.50 9.06 17.00
CA SER A 65 -1.22 7.64 16.79
C SER A 65 -2.49 6.86 16.39
N SER A 66 -3.34 7.47 15.57
CA SER A 66 -4.62 6.87 15.17
C SER A 66 -4.73 6.62 13.68
N VAL A 67 -5.50 5.59 13.31
CA VAL A 67 -5.87 5.32 11.92
C VAL A 67 -6.93 6.30 11.48
N LEU A 68 -6.63 7.14 10.48
CA LEU A 68 -7.62 8.03 9.86
C LEU A 68 -8.46 7.30 8.82
N ASP A 69 -7.83 6.39 8.07
CA ASP A 69 -8.50 5.66 7.01
C ASP A 69 -7.76 4.40 6.61
N THR A 70 -8.50 3.42 6.07
CA THR A 70 -7.94 2.15 5.59
C THR A 70 -8.51 1.78 4.23
N GLY A 71 -7.81 0.90 3.51
CA GLY A 71 -8.26 0.39 2.23
C GLY A 71 -7.44 -0.76 1.66
N PRO A 72 -7.88 -1.30 0.52
CA PRO A 72 -7.15 -2.36 -0.18
C PRO A 72 -5.88 -1.83 -0.83
N CYS A 73 -4.90 -2.74 -1.00
CA CYS A 73 -3.70 -2.46 -1.77
C CYS A 73 -3.22 -3.72 -2.50
N ALA A 74 -3.29 -3.74 -3.82
CA ALA A 74 -2.73 -4.82 -4.61
C ALA A 74 -1.20 -4.74 -4.65
N HIS A 75 -0.55 -5.89 -4.76
CA HIS A 75 0.89 -6.04 -4.93
C HIS A 75 1.27 -6.47 -6.36
N GLY A 76 2.56 -6.45 -6.69
CA GLY A 76 3.07 -6.83 -7.99
C GLY A 76 2.84 -8.30 -8.34
N ARG A 77 2.73 -8.60 -9.64
CA ARG A 77 2.48 -9.96 -10.18
C ARG A 77 3.74 -10.68 -10.65
N GLY A 78 4.91 -10.29 -10.16
CA GLY A 78 6.17 -10.92 -10.54
C GLY A 78 6.27 -12.39 -10.13
N LYS A 79 7.34 -13.06 -10.56
CA LYS A 79 7.58 -14.49 -10.27
C LYS A 79 7.51 -14.76 -8.75
N GLY A 80 6.82 -15.82 -8.37
CA GLY A 80 6.63 -16.21 -6.98
C GLY A 80 5.44 -15.55 -6.28
N ASN A 81 4.75 -14.60 -6.92
CA ASN A 81 3.53 -14.00 -6.38
C ASN A 81 2.29 -14.87 -6.64
N SER A 82 1.39 -14.84 -5.69
CA SER A 82 0.02 -15.35 -5.82
C SER A 82 -0.95 -14.39 -5.15
N ALA A 83 -2.25 -14.57 -5.34
CA ALA A 83 -3.26 -13.73 -4.69
C ALA A 83 -3.12 -13.72 -3.15
N TRP A 84 -2.64 -14.82 -2.57
CA TRP A 84 -2.48 -15.02 -1.12
C TRP A 84 -1.05 -14.86 -0.60
N LYS A 85 -0.03 -14.98 -1.46
CA LYS A 85 1.38 -14.93 -1.04
C LYS A 85 2.15 -13.92 -1.89
N PRO A 86 2.36 -12.70 -1.39
CA PRO A 86 3.21 -11.73 -2.06
C PRO A 86 4.69 -12.13 -1.98
N SER A 87 5.43 -11.90 -3.07
CA SER A 87 6.89 -11.95 -3.12
C SER A 87 7.42 -10.56 -3.44
N PHE A 88 8.56 -10.21 -2.88
CA PHE A 88 9.15 -8.87 -2.96
C PHE A 88 10.49 -8.91 -3.65
N SER A 89 10.82 -7.84 -4.38
CA SER A 89 12.12 -7.73 -5.06
C SER A 89 12.39 -6.28 -5.45
N ASN A 90 13.64 -5.86 -5.27
CA ASN A 90 14.14 -4.57 -5.74
C ASN A 90 14.76 -4.67 -7.15
N LYS A 91 14.81 -5.88 -7.75
CA LYS A 91 15.41 -6.11 -9.07
C LYS A 91 14.52 -5.50 -10.16
N GLU A 92 15.15 -4.80 -11.11
CA GLU A 92 14.49 -4.27 -12.30
C GLU A 92 13.89 -5.40 -13.14
N GLY A 93 12.71 -5.17 -13.71
CA GLY A 93 11.97 -6.18 -14.47
C GLY A 93 11.32 -7.31 -13.64
N SER A 94 11.53 -7.36 -12.32
CA SER A 94 10.95 -8.41 -11.45
C SER A 94 9.42 -8.40 -11.38
N ARG A 95 8.79 -7.26 -11.65
CA ARG A 95 7.34 -7.02 -11.50
C ARG A 95 6.81 -7.29 -10.09
N CYS A 96 7.68 -7.38 -9.08
CA CYS A 96 7.33 -7.50 -7.67
C CYS A 96 7.27 -6.13 -7.01
N SER A 97 6.43 -5.97 -5.99
CA SER A 97 6.55 -4.84 -5.08
C SER A 97 7.83 -4.96 -4.25
N SER A 98 8.28 -3.88 -3.64
CA SER A 98 9.39 -3.86 -2.69
C SER A 98 8.86 -3.50 -1.29
N LEU A 99 9.58 -3.92 -0.26
CA LEU A 99 9.34 -3.49 1.12
C LEU A 99 10.25 -2.30 1.47
N GLY A 100 9.98 -1.67 2.60
CA GLY A 100 10.76 -0.59 3.17
C GLY A 100 10.08 0.78 3.10
N HIS A 101 10.85 1.83 3.36
CA HIS A 101 10.40 3.20 3.39
C HIS A 101 10.45 3.83 2.00
N PHE A 102 9.42 4.60 1.67
CA PHE A 102 9.31 5.34 0.42
C PHE A 102 8.92 6.78 0.70
N LYS A 103 9.52 7.71 -0.03
CA LYS A 103 8.99 9.06 -0.15
C LYS A 103 7.87 9.04 -1.19
N ILE A 104 6.69 9.56 -0.83
CA ILE A 104 5.69 9.93 -1.84
C ILE A 104 6.19 11.20 -2.52
N ALA A 105 6.49 11.07 -3.79
CA ALA A 105 7.11 12.13 -4.59
C ALA A 105 6.08 12.78 -5.54
N GLU A 106 6.46 13.05 -6.79
CA GLU A 106 5.66 13.91 -7.69
C GLU A 106 4.30 13.31 -8.03
N LYS A 107 3.29 14.15 -7.89
CA LYS A 107 1.94 13.91 -8.40
C LYS A 107 1.91 14.11 -9.91
N SER A 108 1.31 13.19 -10.63
CA SER A 108 1.13 13.27 -12.08
C SER A 108 -0.12 12.54 -12.53
N TYR A 109 -0.49 12.73 -13.81
CA TYR A 109 -1.61 12.06 -14.44
C TYR A 109 -1.18 11.32 -15.69
N SER A 110 -1.75 10.15 -15.95
CA SER A 110 -1.55 9.44 -17.20
C SER A 110 -2.87 8.93 -17.76
N ALA A 111 -2.91 8.72 -19.09
CA ALA A 111 -4.09 8.14 -19.74
C ALA A 111 -4.38 6.70 -19.27
N THR A 112 -3.36 5.96 -18.81
CA THR A 112 -3.49 4.55 -18.46
C THR A 112 -4.02 4.34 -17.03
N VAL A 113 -3.48 5.09 -16.04
CA VAL A 113 -3.79 4.85 -14.61
C VAL A 113 -4.39 6.08 -13.91
N GLY A 114 -4.58 7.18 -14.64
CA GLY A 114 -5.11 8.44 -14.08
C GLY A 114 -4.11 9.09 -13.11
N LEU A 115 -4.62 9.58 -11.99
CA LEU A 115 -3.84 10.13 -10.88
C LEU A 115 -2.85 9.10 -10.33
N ARG A 116 -1.61 9.54 -10.13
CA ARG A 116 -0.54 8.73 -9.58
C ARG A 116 0.50 9.58 -8.86
N PHE A 117 1.20 8.97 -7.91
CA PHE A 117 2.39 9.53 -7.27
C PHE A 117 3.56 8.62 -7.52
N ALA A 118 4.72 9.19 -7.85
CA ALA A 118 5.97 8.46 -7.91
C ALA A 118 6.43 8.10 -6.49
N LEU A 119 7.13 6.98 -6.35
CA LEU A 119 7.70 6.54 -5.08
C LEU A 119 9.21 6.47 -5.19
N ASP A 120 9.92 7.18 -4.31
CA ASP A 120 11.36 7.07 -4.12
C ASP A 120 11.66 6.11 -3.00
N GLY A 121 12.38 5.05 -3.28
CA GLY A 121 12.83 4.10 -2.25
C GLY A 121 13.98 4.69 -1.43
N LEU A 122 13.90 4.53 -0.12
CA LEU A 122 14.85 5.10 0.87
C LEU A 122 15.76 4.04 1.49
N ASP A 123 15.49 2.76 1.23
CA ASP A 123 16.19 1.61 1.79
C ASP A 123 16.84 0.77 0.67
N ASP A 124 17.84 -0.05 0.99
CA ASP A 124 18.48 -0.96 0.03
C ASP A 124 17.47 -1.92 -0.61
N SER A 125 16.44 -2.31 0.14
CA SER A 125 15.36 -3.20 -0.32
C SER A 125 14.48 -2.58 -1.42
N ASN A 126 14.54 -1.26 -1.63
CA ASN A 126 13.69 -0.52 -2.57
C ASN A 126 14.38 0.64 -3.30
N CYS A 127 15.68 0.84 -3.15
CA CYS A 127 16.45 1.95 -3.74
C CYS A 127 16.28 2.09 -5.27
N ASN A 128 15.86 1.02 -5.95
CA ASN A 128 15.56 1.05 -7.38
C ASN A 128 14.13 1.47 -7.72
N ALA A 129 13.30 1.85 -6.73
CA ALA A 129 11.88 2.12 -6.94
C ALA A 129 11.64 3.16 -8.04
N ARG A 130 12.34 4.29 -8.01
CA ARG A 130 12.24 5.34 -9.04
C ARG A 130 12.61 4.81 -10.44
N ARG A 131 13.74 4.14 -10.58
CA ARG A 131 14.20 3.55 -11.85
C ARG A 131 13.24 2.48 -12.38
N ARG A 132 12.59 1.73 -11.48
CA ARG A 132 11.59 0.71 -11.78
C ARG A 132 10.21 1.29 -12.06
N ASN A 133 10.04 2.61 -11.99
CA ASN A 133 8.76 3.31 -12.13
C ASN A 133 7.70 2.77 -11.17
N ILE A 134 8.08 2.58 -9.90
CA ILE A 134 7.15 2.18 -8.84
C ILE A 134 6.32 3.39 -8.43
N LEU A 135 5.01 3.23 -8.48
CA LEU A 135 4.02 4.27 -8.25
C LEU A 135 3.02 3.83 -7.18
N ILE A 136 2.33 4.80 -6.58
CA ILE A 136 1.02 4.56 -5.99
C ILE A 136 -0.04 5.17 -6.91
N HIS A 137 -1.03 4.37 -7.27
CA HIS A 137 -2.14 4.75 -8.15
C HIS A 137 -3.39 3.95 -7.82
N SER A 138 -4.53 4.30 -8.43
CA SER A 138 -5.77 3.55 -8.20
C SER A 138 -6.15 2.66 -9.38
N SER A 139 -7.00 1.67 -9.07
CA SER A 139 -7.74 0.89 -10.05
C SER A 139 -9.21 0.80 -9.62
N ARG A 140 -10.13 1.05 -10.57
CA ARG A 140 -11.57 0.86 -10.34
C ARG A 140 -11.88 -0.59 -9.99
N TYR A 141 -11.15 -1.53 -10.59
CA TYR A 141 -11.28 -2.95 -10.29
C TYR A 141 -10.94 -3.26 -8.83
N VAL A 142 -9.82 -2.75 -8.32
CA VAL A 142 -9.46 -2.88 -6.89
C VAL A 142 -10.55 -2.27 -6.01
N GLY A 143 -11.10 -1.11 -6.40
CA GLY A 143 -12.18 -0.43 -5.68
C GLY A 143 -13.50 -1.22 -5.61
N ILE A 144 -13.76 -2.12 -6.57
CA ILE A 144 -14.96 -2.96 -6.59
C ILE A 144 -14.67 -4.32 -5.96
N MET A 145 -13.61 -4.98 -6.39
CA MET A 145 -13.32 -6.37 -6.01
C MET A 145 -13.00 -6.54 -4.54
N HIS A 146 -12.42 -5.53 -3.87
CA HIS A 146 -12.15 -5.63 -2.44
C HIS A 146 -13.43 -5.77 -1.58
N HIS A 147 -14.59 -5.38 -2.09
CA HIS A 147 -15.88 -5.63 -1.41
C HIS A 147 -16.35 -7.08 -1.57
N LEU A 148 -15.87 -7.78 -2.60
CA LEU A 148 -16.34 -9.11 -2.98
C LEU A 148 -15.39 -10.22 -2.54
N THR A 149 -14.08 -9.94 -2.45
CA THR A 149 -13.08 -10.97 -2.15
C THR A 149 -11.97 -10.45 -1.25
N SER A 150 -11.49 -11.31 -0.37
CA SER A 150 -10.32 -11.03 0.49
C SER A 150 -9.00 -11.07 -0.28
N TYR A 151 -8.96 -11.72 -1.44
CA TYR A 151 -7.77 -11.85 -2.27
C TYR A 151 -8.04 -11.34 -3.67
N LEU A 152 -7.42 -10.22 -4.04
CA LEU A 152 -7.56 -9.65 -5.37
C LEU A 152 -6.87 -10.57 -6.40
N PRO A 153 -7.52 -10.91 -7.52
CA PRO A 153 -6.90 -11.69 -8.59
C PRO A 153 -5.65 -11.02 -9.14
N LEU A 154 -4.61 -11.83 -9.42
CA LEU A 154 -3.33 -11.31 -9.93
C LEU A 154 -3.40 -10.72 -11.34
N SER A 155 -4.45 -11.03 -12.11
CA SER A 155 -4.67 -10.45 -13.45
C SER A 155 -4.70 -8.91 -13.42
N ASP A 156 -5.12 -8.35 -12.28
CA ASP A 156 -5.25 -6.92 -12.06
C ASP A 156 -4.18 -6.36 -11.12
N ALA A 157 -3.24 -7.22 -10.71
CA ALA A 157 -2.08 -6.81 -9.94
C ALA A 157 -1.13 -5.97 -10.80
N SER A 158 -0.45 -5.05 -10.16
CA SER A 158 0.51 -4.15 -10.79
C SER A 158 1.81 -4.85 -11.20
N TRP A 159 2.67 -4.12 -11.88
CA TRP A 159 4.06 -4.53 -12.17
C TRP A 159 5.02 -4.11 -11.06
N GLY A 160 4.52 -4.07 -9.81
CA GLY A 160 5.26 -3.69 -8.63
C GLY A 160 4.71 -2.44 -7.92
N CYS A 161 3.85 -1.67 -8.59
CA CYS A 161 3.19 -0.50 -8.01
C CYS A 161 2.25 -0.88 -6.85
N PHE A 162 1.99 0.09 -6.01
CA PHE A 162 0.98 0.02 -4.94
C PHE A 162 -0.36 0.46 -5.54
N THR A 163 -1.23 -0.50 -5.87
CA THR A 163 -2.51 -0.19 -6.52
C THR A 163 -3.64 -0.26 -5.51
N THR A 164 -4.28 0.88 -5.24
CA THR A 164 -5.35 1.00 -4.25
C THR A 164 -6.70 1.33 -4.88
N SER A 165 -7.73 1.57 -4.06
CA SER A 165 -9.03 2.03 -4.55
C SER A 165 -9.00 3.52 -4.94
N PRO A 166 -9.88 3.99 -5.84
CA PRO A 166 -9.98 5.43 -6.17
C PRO A 166 -10.30 6.29 -4.94
N ALA A 167 -11.12 5.78 -4.02
CA ALA A 167 -11.47 6.50 -2.78
C ALA A 167 -10.24 6.69 -1.89
N MET A 168 -9.43 5.65 -1.67
CA MET A 168 -8.21 5.73 -0.87
C MET A 168 -7.18 6.65 -1.53
N LEU A 169 -6.99 6.58 -2.87
CA LEU A 169 -6.04 7.45 -3.56
C LEU A 169 -6.40 8.93 -3.42
N LYS A 170 -7.70 9.29 -3.45
CA LYS A 170 -8.16 10.66 -3.18
C LYS A 170 -7.82 11.14 -1.77
N LYS A 171 -7.90 10.27 -0.77
CA LYS A 171 -7.53 10.59 0.60
C LYS A 171 -6.02 10.81 0.72
N ILE A 172 -5.22 9.96 0.06
CA ILE A 172 -3.77 10.13 -0.04
C ILE A 172 -3.44 11.47 -0.72
N GLU A 173 -4.10 11.79 -1.82
CA GLU A 173 -3.95 13.10 -2.49
C GLU A 173 -4.23 14.24 -1.51
N SER A 174 -5.33 14.16 -0.77
CA SER A 174 -5.72 15.21 0.19
C SER A 174 -4.67 15.45 1.28
N ILE A 175 -4.05 14.41 1.84
CA ILE A 175 -2.99 14.59 2.84
C ILE A 175 -1.69 15.10 2.22
N CYS A 176 -1.34 14.65 1.01
CA CYS A 176 -0.18 15.14 0.28
C CYS A 176 -0.31 16.65 -0.06
N ASP A 177 -1.49 17.07 -0.50
CA ASP A 177 -1.74 18.47 -0.85
C ASP A 177 -1.79 19.41 0.38
N LYS A 178 -2.15 18.89 1.55
CA LYS A 178 -2.17 19.64 2.82
C LYS A 178 -0.81 19.71 3.49
N SER A 179 0.03 18.71 3.30
CA SER A 179 1.32 18.63 3.98
C SER A 179 2.36 19.54 3.32
N LYS A 180 3.10 20.29 4.14
CA LYS A 180 4.25 21.10 3.71
C LYS A 180 5.52 20.27 3.50
N LYS A 181 5.59 19.10 4.13
CA LYS A 181 6.70 18.15 4.03
C LYS A 181 6.22 16.93 3.24
N PRO A 182 7.13 16.19 2.56
CA PRO A 182 6.75 14.95 1.88
C PRO A 182 6.19 13.93 2.86
N ILE A 183 5.24 13.11 2.39
CA ILE A 183 4.66 12.02 3.19
C ILE A 183 5.53 10.77 3.05
N LEU A 184 5.80 10.11 4.17
CA LEU A 184 6.45 8.80 4.22
C LEU A 184 5.41 7.69 4.00
N LEU A 185 5.74 6.72 3.13
CA LEU A 185 5.04 5.46 3.01
C LEU A 185 5.97 4.34 3.48
N TYR A 186 5.52 3.54 4.45
CA TYR A 186 6.25 2.37 4.91
C TYR A 186 5.51 1.09 4.55
N ALA A 187 6.15 0.26 3.72
CA ALA A 187 5.64 -1.04 3.28
C ALA A 187 6.35 -2.17 4.00
N TYR A 188 5.63 -2.96 4.74
CA TYR A 188 6.18 -4.04 5.57
C TYR A 188 5.39 -5.33 5.43
N LYS A 189 5.95 -6.40 5.95
CA LYS A 189 5.29 -7.68 6.14
C LYS A 189 5.67 -8.22 7.50
N SER A 190 4.71 -8.26 8.40
CA SER A 190 4.87 -8.92 9.69
C SER A 190 5.09 -10.43 9.52
N SER A 191 5.91 -10.99 10.38
CA SER A 191 6.27 -12.43 10.42
C SER A 191 5.08 -13.27 10.86
#